data_52a6f489dbfac5486f072630215661c9
#
_entry.id   52a6f489dbfac5486f072630215661c9
#
_cell.length_a   1.000
_cell.length_b   1.000
_cell.length_c   1.000
_cell.angle_alpha   90.00
_cell.angle_beta   90.00
_cell.angle_gamma   90.00
#
_symmetry.space_group_name_H-M   'P 1'
#
loop_
_entity.id
_entity.type
_entity.pdbx_description
1 polymer ?
#
loop_
_entity_poly.entity_id
_entity_poly.type
_entity_poly.pdbx_seq_one_letter_code
_entity_poly.pdbx_strand_id
1 'polypeptide(L)'
;MVELLSVAQAVDLVLGYAGHFGTEQVPLAEASGRILQQTISAERAQPPYDRVMMDGIAYRYGTGSVLECRGVQRAGVPGQELAEGAVCLDVMTGAVLPQGADTVVPVERLLRNGKQVQFEEGYTPEKGQFIHRKGSDCAAGHELLSRGLRLNGPALAVLAGNGHATVEVAARPSIGIIATGDELVDVDASVRDWEIRRSNEYALTGALVSRGFTCLERSVVPDDLAKTILALEKQLAKHDVLVLSGGVSMGQFDHVPKALMKLGVERVFHKVAQRPGKPLWFGVGPEGQRVFGLPGNPVSATCCATRYVIPILLAGQGVVRPETYSVQLAAQASRVPTLTRYLPVRVTHDESGRAMAMPHPMPTSGDFSFLAATDGFVELAPGEGLAPAGSHAVFHGW
;
A
#
# COMPACT_ATOMS: atom_id res chain seq x y z
N MET A 1 -35.05 -12.73 18.39
CA MET A 1 -34.33 -12.12 17.22
C MET A 1 -32.92 -12.58 17.30
N VAL A 2 -32.36 -13.15 16.24
CA VAL A 2 -30.90 -13.44 16.21
C VAL A 2 -30.18 -12.10 16.23
N GLU A 3 -29.35 -11.88 17.25
CA GLU A 3 -28.55 -10.66 17.37
C GLU A 3 -27.56 -10.60 16.20
N LEU A 4 -27.59 -9.50 15.43
CA LEU A 4 -26.68 -9.31 14.31
C LEU A 4 -25.31 -8.92 14.87
N LEU A 5 -24.25 -9.44 14.29
CA LEU A 5 -22.90 -8.97 14.59
C LEU A 5 -22.76 -7.48 14.26
N SER A 6 -22.11 -6.72 15.13
CA SER A 6 -21.65 -5.37 14.79
C SER A 6 -20.56 -5.43 13.71
N VAL A 7 -20.33 -4.31 13.04
CA VAL A 7 -19.24 -4.21 12.04
C VAL A 7 -17.88 -4.50 12.69
N ALA A 8 -17.63 -3.98 13.88
CA ALA A 8 -16.37 -4.24 14.60
C ALA A 8 -16.14 -5.74 14.86
N GLN A 9 -17.15 -6.42 15.43
CA GLN A 9 -17.08 -7.86 15.67
C GLN A 9 -16.87 -8.67 14.38
N ALA A 10 -17.56 -8.30 13.28
CA ALA A 10 -17.40 -8.97 12.00
C ALA A 10 -15.99 -8.77 11.41
N VAL A 11 -15.41 -7.58 11.54
CA VAL A 11 -14.04 -7.29 11.12
C VAL A 11 -13.03 -8.06 11.94
N ASP A 12 -13.17 -8.08 13.26
CA ASP A 12 -12.27 -8.82 14.16
C ASP A 12 -12.29 -10.32 13.85
N LEU A 13 -13.49 -10.88 13.62
CA LEU A 13 -13.64 -12.27 13.19
C LEU A 13 -12.95 -12.54 11.85
N VAL A 14 -13.17 -11.70 10.85
CA VAL A 14 -12.53 -11.84 9.53
C VAL A 14 -11.01 -11.76 9.65
N LEU A 15 -10.49 -10.77 10.35
CA LEU A 15 -9.04 -10.60 10.55
C LEU A 15 -8.40 -11.74 11.33
N GLY A 16 -9.15 -12.37 12.26
CA GLY A 16 -8.70 -13.57 12.97
C GLY A 16 -8.36 -14.74 12.05
N TYR A 17 -8.91 -14.78 10.84
CA TYR A 17 -8.62 -15.80 9.82
C TYR A 17 -7.64 -15.31 8.73
N ALA A 18 -6.93 -14.19 8.92
CA ALA A 18 -6.01 -13.66 7.89
C ALA A 18 -4.94 -14.70 7.50
N GLY A 19 -4.30 -15.33 8.49
CA GLY A 19 -3.22 -16.31 8.25
C GLY A 19 -2.08 -15.69 7.44
N HIS A 20 -1.36 -16.54 6.70
CA HIS A 20 -0.32 -16.12 5.77
C HIS A 20 -0.49 -16.82 4.43
N PHE A 21 -0.17 -16.13 3.34
CA PHE A 21 -0.17 -16.68 1.99
C PHE A 21 1.21 -17.20 1.55
N GLY A 22 2.20 -17.20 2.48
CA GLY A 22 3.58 -17.56 2.17
C GLY A 22 4.43 -16.38 1.69
N THR A 23 5.66 -16.69 1.25
CA THR A 23 6.62 -15.72 0.74
C THR A 23 7.18 -16.17 -0.60
N GLU A 24 7.72 -15.27 -1.39
CA GLU A 24 8.38 -15.52 -2.65
C GLU A 24 9.56 -14.57 -2.85
N GLN A 25 10.57 -15.04 -3.62
CA GLN A 25 11.68 -14.18 -4.03
C GLN A 25 11.36 -13.53 -5.37
N VAL A 26 11.49 -12.22 -5.44
CA VAL A 26 11.27 -11.47 -6.69
C VAL A 26 12.49 -10.62 -7.04
N PRO A 27 12.78 -10.41 -8.33
CA PRO A 27 13.76 -9.41 -8.76
C PRO A 27 13.39 -8.02 -8.23
N LEU A 28 14.39 -7.21 -7.85
CA LEU A 28 14.16 -5.85 -7.35
C LEU A 28 13.32 -4.99 -8.31
N ALA A 29 13.49 -5.18 -9.62
CA ALA A 29 12.73 -4.47 -10.64
C ALA A 29 11.21 -4.77 -10.60
N GLU A 30 10.82 -5.91 -10.03
CA GLU A 30 9.42 -6.35 -9.91
C GLU A 30 8.86 -6.17 -8.49
N ALA A 31 9.67 -5.62 -7.57
CA ALA A 31 9.32 -5.52 -6.16
C ALA A 31 8.43 -4.31 -5.81
N SER A 32 8.22 -3.38 -6.75
CA SER A 32 7.38 -2.20 -6.51
C SER A 32 5.95 -2.58 -6.07
N GLY A 33 5.47 -1.97 -4.98
CA GLY A 33 4.14 -2.23 -4.43
C GLY A 33 4.00 -3.56 -3.68
N ARG A 34 5.04 -4.42 -3.67
CA ARG A 34 5.06 -5.67 -2.90
C ARG A 34 5.28 -5.40 -1.41
N ILE A 35 4.94 -6.36 -0.57
CA ILE A 35 5.09 -6.27 0.89
C ILE A 35 6.34 -7.05 1.31
N LEU A 36 7.30 -6.34 1.86
CA LEU A 36 8.59 -6.89 2.30
C LEU A 36 8.40 -7.92 3.41
N GLN A 37 9.06 -9.09 3.31
CA GLN A 37 8.96 -10.16 4.31
C GLN A 37 10.27 -10.43 5.06
N GLN A 38 11.29 -9.63 4.80
CA GLN A 38 12.58 -9.67 5.49
C GLN A 38 12.91 -8.30 6.09
N THR A 39 13.77 -8.26 7.10
CA THR A 39 14.37 -7.03 7.59
C THR A 39 15.61 -6.71 6.77
N ILE A 40 15.77 -5.46 6.36
CA ILE A 40 16.93 -4.99 5.61
C ILE A 40 17.83 -4.17 6.53
N SER A 41 19.07 -4.57 6.62
CA SER A 41 20.08 -3.86 7.38
C SER A 41 21.15 -3.28 6.46
N ALA A 42 21.80 -2.19 6.89
CA ALA A 42 22.87 -1.57 6.17
C ALA A 42 24.06 -2.54 6.00
N GLU A 43 24.42 -2.86 4.76
CA GLU A 43 25.57 -3.73 4.42
C GLU A 43 26.87 -3.17 5.01
N ARG A 44 27.03 -1.86 4.98
CA ARG A 44 28.18 -1.11 5.48
C ARG A 44 27.76 0.24 6.03
N ALA A 45 28.65 0.88 6.76
CA ALA A 45 28.43 2.24 7.25
C ALA A 45 28.07 3.19 6.08
N GLN A 46 27.16 4.13 6.32
CA GLN A 46 26.73 5.13 5.33
C GLN A 46 27.02 6.55 5.86
N PRO A 47 27.74 7.37 5.10
CA PRO A 47 28.50 7.01 3.90
C PRO A 47 29.65 6.03 4.21
N PRO A 48 30.13 5.24 3.22
CA PRO A 48 31.13 4.18 3.45
C PRO A 48 32.56 4.72 3.66
N TYR A 49 32.79 5.98 3.37
CA TYR A 49 34.05 6.70 3.53
C TYR A 49 33.76 8.17 3.82
N ASP A 50 34.75 8.91 4.31
CA ASP A 50 34.66 10.38 4.39
C ASP A 50 34.51 10.93 2.97
N ARG A 51 33.35 11.54 2.68
CA ARG A 51 32.94 11.95 1.34
C ARG A 51 32.95 13.45 1.20
N VAL A 52 33.54 13.94 0.10
CA VAL A 52 33.49 15.34 -0.28
C VAL A 52 32.07 15.78 -0.61
N MET A 53 31.61 16.89 -0.03
CA MET A 53 30.25 17.40 -0.21
C MET A 53 30.14 18.49 -1.30
N MET A 54 31.23 19.17 -1.65
CA MET A 54 31.23 20.30 -2.59
C MET A 54 32.40 20.18 -3.56
N ASP A 55 32.23 20.62 -4.78
CA ASP A 55 33.31 20.79 -5.73
C ASP A 55 34.25 21.92 -5.23
N GLY A 56 35.55 21.74 -5.35
CA GLY A 56 36.54 22.72 -4.86
C GLY A 56 37.89 22.09 -4.60
N ILE A 57 38.49 22.40 -3.48
CA ILE A 57 39.76 21.79 -3.06
C ILE A 57 39.66 21.12 -1.70
N ALA A 58 40.38 20.02 -1.51
CA ALA A 58 40.62 19.42 -0.20
C ALA A 58 42.08 19.72 0.23
N TYR A 59 42.26 20.12 1.49
CA TYR A 59 43.55 20.47 2.05
C TYR A 59 43.61 20.14 3.55
N ARG A 60 44.79 20.25 4.16
CA ARG A 60 44.97 20.14 5.61
C ARG A 60 44.76 21.51 6.26
N TYR A 61 43.79 21.61 7.15
CA TYR A 61 43.48 22.85 7.86
C TYR A 61 44.72 23.45 8.56
N GLY A 62 44.93 24.77 8.44
CA GLY A 62 46.02 25.48 9.08
C GLY A 62 47.32 25.53 8.29
N THR A 63 47.41 24.99 7.06
CA THR A 63 48.62 25.04 6.21
C THR A 63 48.76 26.34 5.41
N GLY A 64 47.85 27.27 5.56
CA GLY A 64 47.85 28.58 4.90
C GLY A 64 46.61 28.83 4.04
N SER A 65 46.52 30.06 3.49
CA SER A 65 45.43 30.48 2.58
C SER A 65 45.86 30.50 1.11
N VAL A 66 47.12 30.27 0.82
CA VAL A 66 47.67 30.10 -0.54
C VAL A 66 48.29 28.71 -0.63
N LEU A 67 47.73 27.90 -1.52
CA LEU A 67 48.05 26.47 -1.65
C LEU A 67 48.49 26.14 -3.08
N GLU A 68 49.35 25.14 -3.24
CA GLU A 68 49.66 24.57 -4.55
C GLU A 68 48.76 23.38 -4.86
N CYS A 69 47.98 23.45 -5.94
CA CYS A 69 47.17 22.35 -6.42
C CYS A 69 48.04 21.31 -7.15
N ARG A 70 48.09 20.07 -6.62
CA ARG A 70 48.94 18.98 -7.12
C ARG A 70 48.21 17.83 -7.78
N GLY A 71 46.94 17.98 -8.06
CA GLY A 71 46.18 16.95 -8.75
C GLY A 71 44.70 17.06 -8.52
N VAL A 72 43.95 16.00 -8.93
CA VAL A 72 42.50 15.95 -8.86
C VAL A 72 42.06 14.61 -8.27
N GLN A 73 41.27 14.65 -7.21
CA GLN A 73 40.57 13.51 -6.65
C GLN A 73 39.14 13.46 -7.23
N ARG A 74 38.92 12.52 -8.12
CA ARG A 74 37.58 12.31 -8.74
C ARG A 74 36.70 11.37 -7.91
N ALA A 75 35.41 11.48 -8.09
CA ALA A 75 34.49 10.44 -7.62
C ALA A 75 34.70 9.13 -8.41
N GLY A 76 34.49 7.99 -7.76
CA GLY A 76 34.63 6.67 -8.37
C GLY A 76 36.02 6.11 -8.48
N VAL A 77 37.02 6.79 -7.91
CA VAL A 77 38.44 6.31 -7.83
C VAL A 77 38.88 6.21 -6.38
N PRO A 78 39.90 5.37 -6.07
CA PRO A 78 40.47 5.30 -4.73
C PRO A 78 40.98 6.66 -4.24
N GLY A 79 40.95 6.86 -2.92
CA GLY A 79 41.46 8.09 -2.29
C GLY A 79 42.97 8.25 -2.53
N GLN A 80 43.38 9.45 -2.94
CA GLN A 80 44.77 9.82 -3.09
C GLN A 80 45.34 10.31 -1.74
N GLU A 81 46.63 10.31 -1.60
CA GLU A 81 47.34 10.91 -0.46
C GLU A 81 47.70 12.37 -0.74
N LEU A 82 47.38 13.24 0.21
CA LEU A 82 47.78 14.65 0.15
C LEU A 82 49.21 14.79 0.63
N ALA A 83 50.07 15.37 -0.20
CA ALA A 83 51.47 15.66 0.18
C ALA A 83 51.53 16.62 1.39
N GLU A 84 52.67 16.64 2.06
CA GLU A 84 52.94 17.59 3.15
C GLU A 84 53.12 19.03 2.64
N GLY A 85 52.81 20.00 3.52
CA GLY A 85 52.98 21.43 3.26
C GLY A 85 51.70 22.15 2.83
N ALA A 86 51.87 23.32 2.23
CA ALA A 86 50.79 24.17 1.75
C ALA A 86 50.28 23.72 0.37
N VAL A 87 49.69 22.54 0.33
CA VAL A 87 49.21 21.87 -0.90
C VAL A 87 47.74 21.52 -0.78
N CYS A 88 47.09 21.38 -1.93
CA CYS A 88 45.70 20.89 -2.04
C CYS A 88 45.53 19.94 -3.24
N LEU A 89 44.41 19.23 -3.28
CA LEU A 89 43.90 18.52 -4.44
C LEU A 89 42.56 19.12 -4.84
N ASP A 90 42.35 19.30 -6.12
CA ASP A 90 41.00 19.54 -6.63
C ASP A 90 40.13 18.35 -6.29
N VAL A 91 38.92 18.59 -5.82
CA VAL A 91 37.98 17.53 -5.43
C VAL A 91 36.63 17.76 -6.06
N MET A 92 35.97 16.66 -6.36
CA MET A 92 34.60 16.65 -6.88
C MET A 92 33.65 16.13 -5.82
N THR A 93 32.42 16.64 -5.82
CA THR A 93 31.31 16.15 -4.99
C THR A 93 31.16 14.62 -5.12
N GLY A 94 31.05 13.93 -4.00
CA GLY A 94 31.00 12.49 -3.94
C GLY A 94 32.33 11.75 -3.94
N ALA A 95 33.44 12.43 -4.16
CA ALA A 95 34.77 11.81 -4.10
C ALA A 95 35.13 11.36 -2.68
N VAL A 96 36.02 10.36 -2.59
CA VAL A 96 36.68 9.99 -1.32
C VAL A 96 37.57 11.20 -0.90
N LEU A 97 37.45 11.58 0.37
CA LEU A 97 38.35 12.63 0.91
C LEU A 97 39.80 12.15 0.80
N PRO A 98 40.71 12.93 0.21
CA PRO A 98 42.13 12.57 0.16
C PRO A 98 42.69 12.31 1.56
N GLN A 99 43.52 11.28 1.70
CA GLN A 99 44.17 10.97 2.96
C GLN A 99 45.11 12.11 3.37
N GLY A 100 44.96 12.59 4.59
CA GLY A 100 45.73 13.75 5.08
C GLY A 100 45.04 15.10 4.91
N ALA A 101 43.95 15.17 4.11
CA ALA A 101 43.07 16.32 4.08
C ALA A 101 42.00 16.21 5.18
N ASP A 102 41.60 17.34 5.74
CA ASP A 102 40.55 17.39 6.78
C ASP A 102 39.55 18.56 6.58
N THR A 103 39.65 19.28 5.47
CA THR A 103 38.82 20.44 5.18
C THR A 103 38.63 20.58 3.66
N VAL A 104 37.40 20.92 3.23
CA VAL A 104 37.09 21.22 1.83
C VAL A 104 36.69 22.69 1.72
N VAL A 105 37.22 23.37 0.69
CA VAL A 105 36.82 24.75 0.34
C VAL A 105 36.12 24.72 -1.01
N PRO A 106 34.89 25.24 -1.10
CA PRO A 106 34.13 25.26 -2.35
C PRO A 106 34.77 26.12 -3.42
N VAL A 107 34.60 25.74 -4.68
CA VAL A 107 35.20 26.43 -5.85
C VAL A 107 34.85 27.92 -5.90
N GLU A 108 33.69 28.31 -5.42
CA GLU A 108 33.18 29.68 -5.37
C GLU A 108 33.96 30.57 -4.40
N ARG A 109 34.75 30.00 -3.49
CA ARG A 109 35.57 30.66 -2.48
C ARG A 109 37.06 30.65 -2.82
N LEU A 110 37.38 30.36 -4.09
CA LEU A 110 38.76 30.19 -4.54
C LEU A 110 39.14 31.17 -5.66
N LEU A 111 40.29 31.77 -5.53
CA LEU A 111 40.98 32.51 -6.59
C LEU A 111 42.12 31.65 -7.13
N ARG A 112 42.23 31.52 -8.45
CA ARG A 112 43.24 30.67 -9.12
C ARG A 112 44.22 31.46 -9.97
N ASN A 113 45.49 31.14 -9.82
CA ASN A 113 46.54 31.59 -10.72
C ASN A 113 47.45 30.38 -11.06
N GLY A 114 47.15 29.74 -12.21
CA GLY A 114 47.81 28.50 -12.60
C GLY A 114 47.58 27.37 -11.58
N LYS A 115 48.66 26.85 -11.00
CA LYS A 115 48.60 25.84 -9.94
C LYS A 115 48.38 26.43 -8.54
N GLN A 116 48.54 27.73 -8.38
CA GLN A 116 48.28 28.38 -7.10
C GLN A 116 46.78 28.62 -6.91
N VAL A 117 46.30 28.28 -5.73
CA VAL A 117 44.91 28.47 -5.28
C VAL A 117 44.96 29.29 -4.01
N GLN A 118 44.20 30.39 -3.98
CA GLN A 118 44.10 31.28 -2.83
C GLN A 118 42.61 31.35 -2.41
N PHE A 119 42.38 31.47 -1.10
CA PHE A 119 41.00 31.72 -0.61
C PHE A 119 40.59 33.15 -0.94
N GLU A 120 39.27 33.31 -1.21
CA GLU A 120 38.65 34.63 -1.38
C GLU A 120 38.95 35.52 -0.16
N GLU A 121 39.15 36.81 -0.38
CA GLU A 121 39.42 37.77 0.69
C GLU A 121 38.25 37.78 1.71
N GLY A 122 38.60 37.69 3.00
CA GLY A 122 37.65 37.63 4.10
C GLY A 122 37.04 36.24 4.35
N TYR A 123 37.30 35.24 3.50
CA TYR A 123 36.85 33.89 3.72
C TYR A 123 37.82 33.09 4.60
N THR A 124 37.28 32.53 5.69
CA THR A 124 38.02 31.66 6.59
C THR A 124 37.32 30.32 6.69
N PRO A 125 37.91 29.23 6.16
CA PRO A 125 37.29 27.90 6.28
C PRO A 125 37.25 27.42 7.73
N GLU A 126 36.28 26.62 8.06
CA GLU A 126 36.23 25.89 9.33
C GLU A 126 36.80 24.48 9.15
N LYS A 127 37.54 24.01 10.18
CA LYS A 127 38.05 22.64 10.17
C LYS A 127 36.94 21.61 10.07
N GLY A 128 37.04 20.69 9.11
CA GLY A 128 36.06 19.63 8.91
C GLY A 128 34.85 20.01 8.06
N GLN A 129 34.79 21.27 7.56
CA GLN A 129 33.65 21.71 6.73
C GLN A 129 33.56 20.93 5.40
N PHE A 130 32.36 20.77 4.88
CA PHE A 130 32.01 20.11 3.63
C PHE A 130 32.55 18.68 3.47
N ILE A 131 32.67 17.97 4.59
CA ILE A 131 33.00 16.55 4.64
C ILE A 131 31.83 15.79 5.26
N HIS A 132 31.25 14.89 4.50
CA HIS A 132 30.28 13.94 4.99
C HIS A 132 31.00 12.74 5.59
N ARG A 133 31.03 12.65 6.90
CA ARG A 133 31.84 11.67 7.63
C ARG A 133 31.34 10.25 7.46
N LYS A 134 32.25 9.31 7.31
CA LYS A 134 31.96 7.88 7.29
C LYS A 134 31.05 7.48 8.45
N GLY A 135 29.93 6.83 8.15
CA GLY A 135 29.01 6.32 9.14
C GLY A 135 28.12 7.34 9.83
N SER A 136 28.16 8.62 9.40
CA SER A 136 27.34 9.66 10.03
C SER A 136 25.82 9.47 9.80
N ASP A 137 25.41 8.81 8.73
CA ASP A 137 24.00 8.54 8.42
C ASP A 137 23.53 7.28 9.15
N CYS A 138 24.28 6.17 9.03
CA CYS A 138 24.06 4.98 9.83
C CYS A 138 25.30 4.07 9.90
N ALA A 139 25.39 3.27 10.96
CA ALA A 139 26.41 2.23 11.11
C ALA A 139 26.07 0.99 10.26
N ALA A 140 27.07 0.17 9.95
CA ALA A 140 26.85 -1.17 9.40
C ALA A 140 25.94 -1.99 10.34
N GLY A 141 25.01 -2.77 9.77
CA GLY A 141 24.04 -3.57 10.52
C GLY A 141 22.82 -2.80 11.05
N HIS A 142 22.77 -1.47 10.90
CA HIS A 142 21.59 -0.69 11.27
C HIS A 142 20.38 -1.10 10.43
N GLU A 143 19.23 -1.30 11.06
CA GLU A 143 17.99 -1.63 10.35
C GLU A 143 17.52 -0.45 9.50
N LEU A 144 17.35 -0.67 8.21
CA LEU A 144 16.90 0.32 7.22
C LEU A 144 15.43 0.16 6.85
N LEU A 145 14.98 -1.07 6.66
CA LEU A 145 13.59 -1.38 6.30
C LEU A 145 13.09 -2.56 7.13
N SER A 146 11.90 -2.44 7.67
CA SER A 146 11.25 -3.48 8.47
C SER A 146 10.34 -4.36 7.60
N ARG A 147 10.15 -5.61 8.02
CA ARG A 147 9.13 -6.52 7.50
C ARG A 147 7.74 -5.87 7.54
N GLY A 148 6.89 -6.16 6.54
CA GLY A 148 5.53 -5.63 6.43
C GLY A 148 5.45 -4.24 5.75
N LEU A 149 6.59 -3.68 5.34
CA LEU A 149 6.63 -2.43 4.58
C LEU A 149 6.16 -2.68 3.14
N ARG A 150 5.26 -1.83 2.64
CA ARG A 150 4.96 -1.77 1.20
C ARG A 150 6.10 -1.06 0.48
N LEU A 151 6.75 -1.74 -0.45
CA LEU A 151 7.91 -1.23 -1.19
C LEU A 151 7.50 -0.13 -2.17
N ASN A 152 7.95 1.09 -1.89
CA ASN A 152 7.81 2.26 -2.74
C ASN A 152 9.18 2.67 -3.34
N GLY A 153 9.21 3.72 -4.16
CA GLY A 153 10.44 4.18 -4.81
C GLY A 153 11.62 4.41 -3.84
N PRO A 154 11.46 5.15 -2.74
CA PRO A 154 12.50 5.29 -1.72
C PRO A 154 12.98 3.96 -1.12
N ALA A 155 12.07 3.03 -0.81
CA ALA A 155 12.45 1.71 -0.28
C ALA A 155 13.24 0.88 -1.30
N LEU A 156 12.87 0.94 -2.59
CA LEU A 156 13.64 0.29 -3.66
C LEU A 156 15.05 0.88 -3.80
N ALA A 157 15.20 2.19 -3.64
CA ALA A 157 16.51 2.84 -3.66
C ALA A 157 17.40 2.38 -2.50
N VAL A 158 16.83 2.22 -1.29
CA VAL A 158 17.54 1.65 -0.13
C VAL A 158 17.99 0.23 -0.40
N LEU A 159 17.11 -0.62 -0.94
CA LEU A 159 17.44 -2.01 -1.33
C LEU A 159 18.57 -2.06 -2.35
N ALA A 160 18.47 -1.27 -3.42
CA ALA A 160 19.51 -1.18 -4.46
C ALA A 160 20.84 -0.71 -3.90
N GLY A 161 20.84 0.34 -3.08
CA GLY A 161 22.03 0.91 -2.44
C GLY A 161 22.72 -0.04 -1.45
N ASN A 162 22.00 -1.09 -0.99
CA ASN A 162 22.51 -2.14 -0.11
C ASN A 162 22.70 -3.50 -0.83
N GLY A 163 22.71 -3.51 -2.17
CA GLY A 163 23.09 -4.68 -2.96
C GLY A 163 22.02 -5.76 -3.12
N HIS A 164 20.76 -5.49 -2.79
CA HIS A 164 19.67 -6.46 -2.93
C HIS A 164 19.16 -6.53 -4.38
N ALA A 165 19.68 -7.45 -5.18
CA ALA A 165 19.18 -7.71 -6.55
C ALA A 165 17.84 -8.46 -6.56
N THR A 166 17.57 -9.24 -5.51
CA THR A 166 16.30 -9.93 -5.23
C THR A 166 15.86 -9.65 -3.81
N VAL A 167 14.55 -9.73 -3.54
CA VAL A 167 13.98 -9.50 -2.22
C VAL A 167 12.89 -10.51 -1.91
N GLU A 168 12.80 -10.89 -0.64
CA GLU A 168 11.72 -11.73 -0.13
C GLU A 168 10.49 -10.85 0.15
N VAL A 169 9.37 -11.19 -0.48
CA VAL A 169 8.10 -10.48 -0.37
C VAL A 169 6.97 -11.44 -0.07
N ALA A 170 5.85 -10.92 0.44
CA ALA A 170 4.66 -11.73 0.62
C ALA A 170 4.17 -12.28 -0.72
N ALA A 171 3.86 -13.57 -0.78
CA ALA A 171 3.23 -14.16 -1.94
C ALA A 171 1.84 -13.55 -2.17
N ARG A 172 1.41 -13.51 -3.43
CA ARG A 172 0.07 -13.07 -3.79
C ARG A 172 -0.89 -14.24 -3.69
N PRO A 173 -1.98 -14.11 -2.91
CA PRO A 173 -2.99 -15.17 -2.88
C PRO A 173 -3.65 -15.30 -4.25
N SER A 174 -4.03 -16.53 -4.59
CA SER A 174 -4.91 -16.82 -5.72
C SER A 174 -6.36 -16.51 -5.32
N ILE A 175 -7.07 -15.71 -6.13
CA ILE A 175 -8.42 -15.23 -5.79
C ILE A 175 -9.39 -15.57 -6.90
N GLY A 176 -10.45 -16.32 -6.56
CA GLY A 176 -11.60 -16.56 -7.43
C GLY A 176 -12.70 -15.53 -7.19
N ILE A 177 -13.10 -14.79 -8.23
CA ILE A 177 -14.25 -13.87 -8.22
C ILE A 177 -15.38 -14.56 -8.98
N ILE A 178 -16.49 -14.82 -8.28
CA ILE A 178 -17.55 -15.67 -8.80
C ILE A 178 -18.88 -14.87 -8.81
N ALA A 179 -19.46 -14.71 -9.98
CA ALA A 179 -20.79 -14.14 -10.15
C ALA A 179 -21.85 -15.25 -10.14
N THR A 180 -22.99 -15.02 -9.48
CA THR A 180 -24.15 -15.93 -9.50
C THR A 180 -25.43 -15.16 -9.82
N GLY A 181 -26.27 -15.72 -10.65
CA GLY A 181 -27.55 -15.15 -11.07
C GLY A 181 -27.82 -15.45 -12.54
N ASP A 182 -28.97 -16.04 -12.84
CA ASP A 182 -29.39 -16.37 -14.21
C ASP A 182 -29.76 -15.12 -15.04
N GLU A 183 -29.95 -13.96 -14.38
CA GLU A 183 -30.14 -12.66 -15.01
C GLU A 183 -28.85 -12.04 -15.54
N LEU A 184 -27.68 -12.60 -15.19
CA LEU A 184 -26.38 -12.01 -15.47
C LEU A 184 -25.85 -12.44 -16.85
N VAL A 185 -25.61 -11.47 -17.71
CA VAL A 185 -24.99 -11.68 -19.02
C VAL A 185 -23.62 -11.01 -19.14
N ASP A 186 -22.83 -11.42 -20.13
CA ASP A 186 -21.52 -10.81 -20.40
C ASP A 186 -21.64 -9.35 -20.81
N VAL A 187 -20.55 -8.60 -20.64
CA VAL A 187 -20.52 -7.14 -20.89
C VAL A 187 -20.72 -6.78 -22.36
N ASP A 188 -20.37 -7.67 -23.28
CA ASP A 188 -20.51 -7.54 -24.73
C ASP A 188 -21.77 -8.20 -25.29
N ALA A 189 -22.52 -8.93 -24.45
CA ALA A 189 -23.75 -9.59 -24.87
C ALA A 189 -24.90 -8.60 -25.13
N SER A 190 -25.84 -8.98 -26.01
CA SER A 190 -27.12 -8.30 -26.13
C SER A 190 -27.94 -8.53 -24.85
N VAL A 191 -28.57 -7.50 -24.32
CA VAL A 191 -29.33 -7.53 -23.06
C VAL A 191 -30.83 -7.56 -23.34
N ARG A 192 -31.54 -8.52 -22.82
CA ARG A 192 -33.01 -8.56 -22.79
C ARG A 192 -33.55 -7.72 -21.61
N ASP A 193 -34.84 -7.39 -21.58
CA ASP A 193 -35.45 -6.52 -20.58
C ASP A 193 -35.27 -7.01 -19.13
N TRP A 194 -35.09 -8.31 -18.94
CA TRP A 194 -34.90 -8.94 -17.63
C TRP A 194 -33.48 -9.35 -17.31
N GLU A 195 -32.53 -9.00 -18.16
CA GLU A 195 -31.11 -9.29 -17.97
C GLU A 195 -30.33 -8.04 -17.59
N ILE A 196 -29.23 -8.24 -16.88
CA ILE A 196 -28.28 -7.19 -16.55
C ILE A 196 -26.85 -7.65 -16.83
N ARG A 197 -25.96 -6.72 -17.16
CA ARG A 197 -24.54 -7.04 -17.37
C ARG A 197 -23.83 -7.27 -16.05
N ARG A 198 -22.92 -8.22 -16.03
CA ARG A 198 -22.06 -8.54 -14.89
C ARG A 198 -21.09 -7.39 -14.63
N SER A 199 -21.41 -6.51 -13.70
CA SER A 199 -20.58 -5.35 -13.35
C SER A 199 -19.75 -5.55 -12.07
N ASN A 200 -20.27 -6.33 -11.11
CA ASN A 200 -19.61 -6.51 -9.80
C ASN A 200 -18.23 -7.13 -9.91
N GLU A 201 -18.04 -8.13 -10.76
CA GLU A 201 -16.74 -8.78 -10.94
C GLU A 201 -15.66 -7.82 -11.48
N TYR A 202 -16.06 -6.83 -12.28
CA TYR A 202 -15.13 -5.79 -12.75
C TYR A 202 -14.78 -4.79 -11.66
N ALA A 203 -15.78 -4.36 -10.87
CA ALA A 203 -15.56 -3.48 -9.73
C ALA A 203 -14.64 -4.14 -8.68
N LEU A 204 -14.90 -5.42 -8.35
CA LEU A 204 -14.10 -6.21 -7.42
C LEU A 204 -12.67 -6.42 -7.95
N THR A 205 -12.54 -6.78 -9.24
CA THR A 205 -11.23 -6.92 -9.89
C THR A 205 -10.43 -5.61 -9.81
N GLY A 206 -11.05 -4.48 -10.18
CA GLY A 206 -10.41 -3.17 -10.12
C GLY A 206 -9.94 -2.80 -8.72
N ALA A 207 -10.80 -3.02 -7.72
CA ALA A 207 -10.47 -2.76 -6.31
C ALA A 207 -9.31 -3.63 -5.79
N LEU A 208 -9.20 -4.88 -6.23
CA LEU A 208 -8.12 -5.79 -5.85
C LEU A 208 -6.83 -5.48 -6.59
N VAL A 209 -6.89 -5.26 -7.90
CA VAL A 209 -5.71 -4.94 -8.74
C VAL A 209 -5.06 -3.64 -8.30
N SER A 210 -5.84 -2.60 -7.98
CA SER A 210 -5.30 -1.32 -7.48
C SER A 210 -4.48 -1.46 -6.19
N ARG A 211 -4.65 -2.57 -5.45
CA ARG A 211 -3.92 -2.89 -4.23
C ARG A 211 -2.82 -3.95 -4.40
N GLY A 212 -2.57 -4.34 -5.66
CA GLY A 212 -1.50 -5.27 -6.03
C GLY A 212 -1.89 -6.75 -6.05
N PHE A 213 -3.17 -7.08 -5.87
CA PHE A 213 -3.67 -8.45 -6.01
C PHE A 213 -3.99 -8.72 -7.48
N THR A 214 -3.09 -9.42 -8.18
CA THR A 214 -3.17 -9.65 -9.63
C THR A 214 -3.41 -11.10 -10.02
N CYS A 215 -3.32 -12.05 -9.07
CA CYS A 215 -3.61 -13.46 -9.30
C CYS A 215 -5.13 -13.71 -9.15
N LEU A 216 -5.90 -13.26 -10.16
CA LEU A 216 -7.36 -13.24 -10.15
C LEU A 216 -7.95 -14.08 -11.27
N GLU A 217 -9.01 -14.83 -10.96
CA GLU A 217 -9.83 -15.53 -11.95
C GLU A 217 -11.31 -15.15 -11.78
N ARG A 218 -11.99 -14.86 -12.88
CA ARG A 218 -13.41 -14.57 -12.89
C ARG A 218 -14.18 -15.76 -13.44
N SER A 219 -15.27 -16.13 -12.79
CA SER A 219 -16.15 -17.22 -13.23
C SER A 219 -17.61 -16.93 -12.92
N VAL A 220 -18.50 -17.66 -13.58
CA VAL A 220 -19.95 -17.54 -13.40
C VAL A 220 -20.49 -18.91 -13.01
N VAL A 221 -21.44 -18.90 -12.09
CA VAL A 221 -22.12 -20.10 -11.63
C VAL A 221 -23.63 -19.89 -11.80
N PRO A 222 -24.34 -20.81 -12.49
CA PRO A 222 -25.78 -20.71 -12.67
C PRO A 222 -26.54 -21.02 -11.36
N ASP A 223 -27.81 -20.57 -11.26
CA ASP A 223 -28.69 -20.79 -10.11
C ASP A 223 -29.27 -22.22 -10.06
N ASP A 224 -28.38 -23.21 -10.15
CA ASP A 224 -28.67 -24.65 -10.00
C ASP A 224 -27.77 -25.23 -8.93
N LEU A 225 -28.32 -25.83 -7.88
CA LEU A 225 -27.55 -26.31 -6.74
C LEU A 225 -26.47 -27.34 -7.09
N ALA A 226 -26.75 -28.27 -8.01
CA ALA A 226 -25.80 -29.31 -8.38
C ALA A 226 -24.63 -28.72 -9.17
N LYS A 227 -24.91 -27.83 -10.11
CA LYS A 227 -23.89 -27.13 -10.89
C LYS A 227 -23.09 -26.18 -10.00
N THR A 228 -23.73 -25.49 -9.05
CA THR A 228 -23.09 -24.63 -8.06
C THR A 228 -22.08 -25.43 -7.22
N ILE A 229 -22.46 -26.61 -6.71
CA ILE A 229 -21.54 -27.45 -5.93
C ILE A 229 -20.32 -27.83 -6.76
N LEU A 230 -20.48 -28.35 -7.98
CA LEU A 230 -19.39 -28.74 -8.86
C LEU A 230 -18.46 -27.59 -9.23
N ALA A 231 -19.04 -26.41 -9.47
CA ALA A 231 -18.23 -25.21 -9.79
C ALA A 231 -17.45 -24.74 -8.57
N LEU A 232 -18.08 -24.65 -7.39
CA LEU A 232 -17.42 -24.20 -6.17
C LEU A 232 -16.36 -25.18 -5.67
N GLU A 233 -16.55 -26.50 -5.85
CA GLU A 233 -15.53 -27.49 -5.54
C GLU A 233 -14.24 -27.24 -6.33
N LYS A 234 -14.35 -26.99 -7.63
CA LYS A 234 -13.19 -26.63 -8.49
C LYS A 234 -12.53 -25.31 -8.07
N GLN A 235 -13.32 -24.33 -7.69
CA GLN A 235 -12.80 -23.03 -7.27
C GLN A 235 -12.10 -23.12 -5.90
N LEU A 236 -12.65 -23.88 -4.96
CA LEU A 236 -12.02 -24.15 -3.65
C LEU A 236 -10.68 -24.87 -3.80
N ALA A 237 -10.59 -25.86 -4.71
CA ALA A 237 -9.33 -26.57 -4.96
C ALA A 237 -8.24 -25.71 -5.62
N LYS A 238 -8.59 -24.57 -6.21
CA LYS A 238 -7.69 -23.73 -7.00
C LYS A 238 -7.24 -22.45 -6.30
N HIS A 239 -8.07 -21.91 -5.43
CA HIS A 239 -7.90 -20.56 -4.90
C HIS A 239 -7.80 -20.51 -3.38
N ASP A 240 -6.93 -19.61 -2.88
CA ASP A 240 -6.79 -19.31 -1.46
C ASP A 240 -7.97 -18.51 -0.92
N VAL A 241 -8.61 -17.71 -1.80
CA VAL A 241 -9.72 -16.83 -1.45
C VAL A 241 -10.80 -16.89 -2.52
N LEU A 242 -12.04 -17.06 -2.11
CA LEU A 242 -13.21 -16.94 -2.99
C LEU A 242 -14.05 -15.73 -2.62
N VAL A 243 -14.39 -14.93 -3.61
CA VAL A 243 -15.27 -13.76 -3.48
C VAL A 243 -16.48 -13.97 -4.40
N LEU A 244 -17.59 -14.39 -3.82
CA LEU A 244 -18.85 -14.60 -4.53
C LEU A 244 -19.70 -13.33 -4.48
N SER A 245 -20.34 -12.97 -5.59
CA SER A 245 -21.28 -11.85 -5.67
C SER A 245 -22.63 -12.35 -6.16
N GLY A 246 -23.66 -12.21 -5.33
CA GLY A 246 -25.00 -12.77 -5.53
C GLY A 246 -25.20 -14.11 -4.83
N GLY A 247 -26.44 -14.63 -4.83
CA GLY A 247 -26.80 -15.95 -4.31
C GLY A 247 -26.63 -16.16 -2.80
N VAL A 248 -26.44 -15.12 -2.00
CA VAL A 248 -26.13 -15.20 -0.55
C VAL A 248 -27.20 -14.58 0.36
N SER A 249 -28.29 -14.07 -0.19
CA SER A 249 -29.44 -13.60 0.57
C SER A 249 -30.22 -14.81 1.15
N MET A 250 -31.43 -14.63 1.62
CA MET A 250 -32.29 -15.71 2.18
C MET A 250 -33.39 -16.12 1.21
N GLY A 251 -33.19 -15.89 -0.10
CA GLY A 251 -34.13 -16.25 -1.15
C GLY A 251 -34.25 -17.78 -1.35
N GLN A 252 -35.32 -18.24 -1.93
CA GLN A 252 -35.52 -19.67 -2.22
C GLN A 252 -34.48 -20.24 -3.18
N PHE A 253 -33.88 -19.37 -4.02
CA PHE A 253 -32.91 -19.71 -5.04
C PHE A 253 -31.45 -19.42 -4.61
N ASP A 254 -31.23 -18.98 -3.36
CA ASP A 254 -29.86 -18.73 -2.85
C ASP A 254 -29.18 -20.06 -2.52
N HIS A 255 -28.55 -20.65 -3.53
CA HIS A 255 -27.93 -21.97 -3.42
C HIS A 255 -26.51 -21.92 -2.84
N VAL A 256 -25.81 -20.77 -2.92
CA VAL A 256 -24.40 -20.61 -2.54
C VAL A 256 -24.11 -21.04 -1.08
N PRO A 257 -24.80 -20.57 -0.04
CA PRO A 257 -24.51 -21.01 1.32
C PRO A 257 -24.72 -22.53 1.54
N LYS A 258 -25.74 -23.10 0.89
CA LYS A 258 -26.00 -24.55 0.97
C LYS A 258 -24.92 -25.37 0.27
N ALA A 259 -24.46 -24.91 -0.90
CA ALA A 259 -23.38 -25.55 -1.65
C ALA A 259 -22.06 -25.50 -0.88
N LEU A 260 -21.69 -24.34 -0.35
CA LEU A 260 -20.48 -24.18 0.47
C LEU A 260 -20.47 -25.09 1.69
N MET A 261 -21.58 -25.17 2.43
CA MET A 261 -21.67 -26.07 3.59
C MET A 261 -21.54 -27.56 3.19
N LYS A 262 -22.09 -27.97 2.04
CA LYS A 262 -21.93 -29.35 1.53
C LYS A 262 -20.47 -29.66 1.14
N LEU A 263 -19.71 -28.66 0.76
CA LEU A 263 -18.27 -28.76 0.44
C LEU A 263 -17.37 -28.61 1.67
N GLY A 264 -17.95 -28.61 2.87
CA GLY A 264 -17.19 -28.54 4.12
C GLY A 264 -16.72 -27.13 4.49
N VAL A 265 -17.22 -26.09 3.85
CA VAL A 265 -16.91 -24.72 4.25
C VAL A 265 -17.66 -24.39 5.55
N GLU A 266 -16.92 -24.11 6.60
CA GLU A 266 -17.45 -23.72 7.90
C GLU A 266 -17.90 -22.24 7.86
N ARG A 267 -19.18 -22.01 8.16
CA ARG A 267 -19.72 -20.66 8.24
C ARG A 267 -19.29 -19.99 9.53
N VAL A 268 -18.50 -18.93 9.44
CA VAL A 268 -18.12 -18.08 10.60
C VAL A 268 -19.27 -17.16 10.98
N PHE A 269 -19.82 -16.43 10.00
CA PHE A 269 -21.04 -15.63 10.22
C PHE A 269 -21.86 -15.45 8.94
N HIS A 270 -23.11 -15.02 9.15
CA HIS A 270 -24.01 -14.55 8.10
C HIS A 270 -24.85 -13.39 8.64
N LYS A 271 -24.81 -12.25 7.94
CA LYS A 271 -25.43 -10.96 8.27
C LYS A 271 -24.67 -10.16 9.32
N VAL A 272 -24.52 -8.88 8.99
CA VAL A 272 -23.85 -7.87 9.82
C VAL A 272 -24.79 -6.66 9.97
N ALA A 273 -24.73 -5.99 11.13
CA ALA A 273 -25.54 -4.81 11.43
C ALA A 273 -25.03 -3.57 10.68
N GLN A 274 -25.13 -3.59 9.34
CA GLN A 274 -24.65 -2.53 8.44
C GLN A 274 -25.63 -2.21 7.31
N ARG A 275 -25.50 -1.05 6.69
CA ARG A 275 -26.25 -0.59 5.52
C ARG A 275 -25.36 0.29 4.62
N PRO A 276 -25.17 -0.09 3.32
CA PRO A 276 -25.62 -1.32 2.67
C PRO A 276 -24.83 -2.56 3.09
N GLY A 277 -25.14 -3.71 2.52
CA GLY A 277 -24.34 -4.93 2.68
C GLY A 277 -24.72 -5.85 3.85
N LYS A 278 -25.91 -5.66 4.48
CA LYS A 278 -26.37 -6.49 5.60
C LYS A 278 -26.22 -8.01 5.39
N PRO A 279 -26.53 -8.62 4.20
CA PRO A 279 -26.48 -10.08 4.01
C PRO A 279 -25.06 -10.62 3.72
N LEU A 280 -24.00 -9.94 4.14
CA LEU A 280 -22.63 -10.45 4.05
C LEU A 280 -22.51 -11.83 4.72
N TRP A 281 -21.92 -12.78 3.99
CA TRP A 281 -21.59 -14.13 4.47
C TRP A 281 -20.06 -14.31 4.48
N PHE A 282 -19.52 -14.93 5.53
CA PHE A 282 -18.10 -15.30 5.62
C PHE A 282 -17.96 -16.70 6.18
N GLY A 283 -17.03 -17.47 5.61
CA GLY A 283 -16.67 -18.81 6.06
C GLY A 283 -15.26 -19.19 5.67
N VAL A 284 -14.83 -20.35 6.17
CA VAL A 284 -13.50 -20.93 5.96
C VAL A 284 -13.62 -22.32 5.37
N GLY A 285 -12.92 -22.55 4.28
CA GLY A 285 -12.89 -23.85 3.60
C GLY A 285 -12.03 -24.89 4.35
N PRO A 286 -12.13 -26.17 3.96
CA PRO A 286 -11.45 -27.29 4.62
C PRO A 286 -9.93 -27.14 4.68
N GLU A 287 -9.33 -26.50 3.69
CA GLU A 287 -7.86 -26.23 3.61
C GLU A 287 -7.51 -24.79 4.00
N GLY A 288 -8.43 -24.08 4.69
CA GLY A 288 -8.22 -22.73 5.16
C GLY A 288 -8.54 -21.64 4.13
N GLN A 289 -9.21 -21.97 3.02
CA GLN A 289 -9.65 -20.96 2.05
C GLN A 289 -10.60 -19.95 2.71
N ARG A 290 -10.43 -18.65 2.43
CA ARG A 290 -11.31 -17.60 2.93
C ARG A 290 -12.42 -17.39 1.90
N VAL A 291 -13.67 -17.59 2.31
CA VAL A 291 -14.81 -17.54 1.42
C VAL A 291 -15.74 -16.40 1.82
N PHE A 292 -15.94 -15.46 0.91
CA PHE A 292 -16.82 -14.32 1.09
C PHE A 292 -18.03 -14.43 0.16
N GLY A 293 -19.22 -14.38 0.71
CA GLY A 293 -20.45 -14.22 -0.02
C GLY A 293 -20.95 -12.77 0.09
N LEU A 294 -20.76 -12.01 -0.97
CA LEU A 294 -21.15 -10.60 -1.04
C LEU A 294 -22.58 -10.46 -1.61
N PRO A 295 -23.33 -9.41 -1.20
CA PRO A 295 -24.62 -9.12 -1.80
C PRO A 295 -24.52 -8.89 -3.32
N GLY A 296 -25.59 -9.21 -4.07
CA GLY A 296 -25.66 -8.96 -5.51
C GLY A 296 -25.71 -7.47 -5.89
N ASN A 297 -26.28 -6.62 -5.02
CA ASN A 297 -26.32 -5.17 -5.26
C ASN A 297 -24.91 -4.55 -5.34
N PRO A 298 -24.55 -3.83 -6.42
CA PRO A 298 -23.19 -3.37 -6.68
C PRO A 298 -22.57 -2.52 -5.57
N VAL A 299 -23.31 -1.53 -5.05
CA VAL A 299 -22.81 -0.69 -3.95
C VAL A 299 -22.52 -1.52 -2.70
N SER A 300 -23.39 -2.49 -2.40
CA SER A 300 -23.20 -3.40 -1.26
C SER A 300 -21.97 -4.29 -1.43
N ALA A 301 -21.77 -4.85 -2.62
CA ALA A 301 -20.64 -5.70 -2.94
C ALA A 301 -19.32 -4.94 -2.79
N THR A 302 -19.24 -3.73 -3.37
CA THR A 302 -18.05 -2.88 -3.32
C THR A 302 -17.72 -2.44 -1.89
N CYS A 303 -18.73 -1.99 -1.11
CA CYS A 303 -18.53 -1.65 0.31
C CYS A 303 -18.04 -2.84 1.12
N CYS A 304 -18.65 -4.02 0.95
CA CYS A 304 -18.24 -5.23 1.67
C CYS A 304 -16.82 -5.69 1.27
N ALA A 305 -16.47 -5.63 -0.01
CA ALA A 305 -15.12 -5.98 -0.46
C ALA A 305 -14.07 -5.04 0.15
N THR A 306 -14.31 -3.73 0.12
CA THR A 306 -13.41 -2.73 0.68
C THR A 306 -13.27 -2.87 2.20
N ARG A 307 -14.35 -3.22 2.90
CA ARG A 307 -14.35 -3.28 4.37
C ARG A 307 -13.88 -4.60 4.95
N TYR A 308 -14.01 -5.72 4.22
CA TYR A 308 -13.72 -7.05 4.75
C TYR A 308 -12.71 -7.83 3.90
N VAL A 309 -12.89 -7.88 2.57
CA VAL A 309 -12.01 -8.69 1.70
C VAL A 309 -10.62 -8.08 1.60
N ILE A 310 -10.51 -6.79 1.32
CA ILE A 310 -9.22 -6.12 1.17
C ILE A 310 -8.40 -6.14 2.47
N PRO A 311 -8.97 -5.82 3.66
CA PRO A 311 -8.21 -5.86 4.91
C PRO A 311 -7.67 -7.25 5.28
N ILE A 312 -8.41 -8.33 5.07
CA ILE A 312 -7.88 -9.68 5.37
C ILE A 312 -6.75 -10.08 4.42
N LEU A 313 -6.84 -9.69 3.15
CA LEU A 313 -5.79 -9.93 2.17
C LEU A 313 -4.51 -9.19 2.53
N LEU A 314 -4.61 -7.92 2.91
CA LEU A 314 -3.48 -7.10 3.36
C LEU A 314 -2.88 -7.64 4.67
N ALA A 315 -3.72 -8.03 5.62
CA ALA A 315 -3.28 -8.66 6.86
C ALA A 315 -2.55 -9.99 6.61
N GLY A 316 -3.06 -10.83 5.70
CA GLY A 316 -2.42 -12.08 5.29
C GLY A 316 -1.08 -11.89 4.57
N GLN A 317 -0.83 -10.70 4.01
CA GLN A 317 0.48 -10.30 3.50
C GLN A 317 1.38 -9.66 4.57
N GLY A 318 0.90 -9.49 5.81
CA GLY A 318 1.65 -8.88 6.90
C GLY A 318 1.78 -7.36 6.81
N VAL A 319 0.85 -6.67 6.17
CA VAL A 319 0.85 -5.19 6.10
C VAL A 319 0.69 -4.58 7.50
N VAL A 320 1.64 -3.74 7.90
CA VAL A 320 1.68 -3.14 9.26
C VAL A 320 0.80 -1.88 9.36
N ARG A 321 0.59 -1.16 8.26
CA ARG A 321 -0.17 0.09 8.25
C ARG A 321 -1.51 -0.08 7.54
N PRO A 322 -2.64 0.13 8.23
CA PRO A 322 -3.95 0.11 7.58
C PRO A 322 -4.11 1.28 6.60
N GLU A 323 -4.85 1.04 5.51
CA GLU A 323 -5.17 2.06 4.49
C GLU A 323 -6.40 2.91 4.86
N THR A 324 -6.63 3.17 6.15
CA THR A 324 -7.75 3.96 6.63
C THR A 324 -7.27 5.23 7.31
N TYR A 325 -7.97 6.33 7.11
CA TYR A 325 -7.71 7.59 7.79
C TYR A 325 -9.02 8.30 8.15
N SER A 326 -8.95 9.24 9.08
CA SER A 326 -10.10 10.03 9.50
C SER A 326 -10.29 11.24 8.59
N VAL A 327 -11.54 11.50 8.23
CA VAL A 327 -11.96 12.69 7.47
C VAL A 327 -13.05 13.42 8.24
N GLN A 328 -13.29 14.70 7.94
CA GLN A 328 -14.42 15.46 8.47
C GLN A 328 -15.58 15.49 7.47
N LEU A 329 -16.81 15.30 7.93
CA LEU A 329 -17.99 15.46 7.09
C LEU A 329 -18.14 16.92 6.63
N ALA A 330 -18.17 17.13 5.33
CA ALA A 330 -18.40 18.48 4.76
C ALA A 330 -19.87 18.95 4.89
N ALA A 331 -20.80 17.99 5.05
CA ALA A 331 -22.22 18.27 5.28
C ALA A 331 -22.79 17.25 6.27
N GLN A 332 -23.92 17.59 6.87
CA GLN A 332 -24.63 16.67 7.76
C GLN A 332 -25.10 15.41 7.00
N ALA A 333 -25.11 14.26 7.70
CA ALA A 333 -25.48 12.97 7.12
C ALA A 333 -26.39 12.17 8.05
N SER A 334 -27.45 11.54 7.51
CA SER A 334 -28.35 10.73 8.32
C SER A 334 -27.65 9.47 8.85
N ARG A 335 -27.90 9.14 10.11
CA ARG A 335 -27.53 7.87 10.73
C ARG A 335 -28.65 6.84 10.55
N VAL A 336 -28.36 5.61 10.88
CA VAL A 336 -29.34 4.54 10.98
C VAL A 336 -29.39 4.05 12.43
N PRO A 337 -30.54 3.96 13.08
CA PRO A 337 -30.61 3.73 14.52
C PRO A 337 -29.86 2.49 15.02
N THR A 338 -29.93 1.37 14.29
CA THR A 338 -29.38 0.08 14.72
C THR A 338 -28.29 -0.48 13.80
N LEU A 339 -27.91 0.25 12.76
CA LEU A 339 -26.96 -0.22 11.75
C LEU A 339 -25.85 0.79 11.54
N THR A 340 -24.63 0.30 11.38
CA THR A 340 -23.53 1.09 10.82
C THR A 340 -23.87 1.47 9.38
N ARG A 341 -23.76 2.74 9.04
CA ARG A 341 -24.01 3.23 7.69
C ARG A 341 -22.72 3.46 6.93
N TYR A 342 -22.57 2.85 5.77
CA TYR A 342 -21.54 3.17 4.79
C TYR A 342 -22.12 4.20 3.82
N LEU A 343 -21.56 5.40 3.87
CA LEU A 343 -22.01 6.53 3.09
C LEU A 343 -20.96 6.89 2.05
N PRO A 344 -21.23 6.71 0.75
CA PRO A 344 -20.29 7.10 -0.31
C PRO A 344 -20.00 8.61 -0.25
N VAL A 345 -18.74 8.96 -0.46
CA VAL A 345 -18.26 10.34 -0.34
C VAL A 345 -17.25 10.68 -1.43
N ARG A 346 -17.19 11.96 -1.77
CA ARG A 346 -16.06 12.57 -2.45
C ARG A 346 -15.18 13.27 -1.43
N VAL A 347 -13.87 13.04 -1.48
CA VAL A 347 -12.90 13.66 -0.57
C VAL A 347 -12.28 14.87 -1.24
N THR A 348 -12.31 16.00 -0.55
CA THR A 348 -11.64 17.25 -0.95
C THR A 348 -10.80 17.75 0.22
N HIS A 349 -10.04 18.82 0.03
CA HIS A 349 -9.31 19.48 1.11
C HIS A 349 -9.83 20.93 1.25
N ASP A 350 -10.00 21.36 2.49
CA ASP A 350 -10.32 22.76 2.77
C ASP A 350 -9.08 23.67 2.66
N GLU A 351 -9.24 24.98 2.84
CA GLU A 351 -8.16 25.96 2.77
C GLU A 351 -7.02 25.70 3.79
N SER A 352 -7.30 24.97 4.86
CA SER A 352 -6.30 24.58 5.86
C SER A 352 -5.65 23.22 5.56
N GLY A 353 -6.01 22.55 4.46
CA GLY A 353 -5.50 21.26 4.07
C GLY A 353 -6.18 20.07 4.75
N ARG A 354 -7.28 20.25 5.49
CA ARG A 354 -8.02 19.17 6.14
C ARG A 354 -8.83 18.37 5.11
N ALA A 355 -8.79 17.04 5.22
CA ALA A 355 -9.59 16.15 4.38
C ALA A 355 -11.08 16.23 4.74
N MET A 356 -11.90 16.66 3.79
CA MET A 356 -13.33 16.86 3.90
C MET A 356 -14.08 15.83 3.06
N ALA A 357 -14.99 15.08 3.65
CA ALA A 357 -15.83 14.09 2.99
C ALA A 357 -17.19 14.72 2.65
N MET A 358 -17.43 14.96 1.36
CA MET A 358 -18.73 15.41 0.87
C MET A 358 -19.63 14.19 0.62
N PRO A 359 -20.73 14.03 1.39
CA PRO A 359 -21.67 12.93 1.18
C PRO A 359 -22.29 12.95 -0.21
N HIS A 360 -22.32 11.78 -0.85
CA HIS A 360 -23.03 11.58 -2.11
C HIS A 360 -24.39 10.92 -1.85
N PRO A 361 -25.49 11.44 -2.43
CA PRO A 361 -26.78 10.78 -2.32
C PRO A 361 -26.74 9.35 -2.86
N MET A 362 -27.24 8.42 -2.08
CA MET A 362 -27.38 7.00 -2.46
C MET A 362 -28.85 6.63 -2.38
N PRO A 363 -29.62 6.74 -3.48
CA PRO A 363 -31.04 6.42 -3.50
C PRO A 363 -31.31 4.96 -3.15
N THR A 364 -30.56 4.04 -3.77
CA THR A 364 -30.63 2.59 -3.53
C THR A 364 -29.24 1.96 -3.60
N SER A 365 -29.06 0.77 -3.03
CA SER A 365 -27.81 0.00 -3.13
C SER A 365 -27.64 -0.71 -4.48
N GLY A 366 -28.64 -0.69 -5.33
CA GLY A 366 -28.60 -1.23 -6.69
C GLY A 366 -28.14 -0.21 -7.74
N ASP A 367 -28.32 1.08 -7.46
CA ASP A 367 -27.80 2.15 -8.32
C ASP A 367 -26.33 2.43 -7.97
N PHE A 368 -25.45 2.16 -8.91
CA PHE A 368 -24.00 2.31 -8.74
C PHE A 368 -23.38 3.33 -9.70
N SER A 369 -24.16 3.94 -10.56
CA SER A 369 -23.67 4.89 -11.57
C SER A 369 -22.93 6.07 -10.95
N PHE A 370 -23.31 6.47 -9.74
CA PHE A 370 -22.69 7.55 -8.99
C PHE A 370 -21.34 7.17 -8.34
N LEU A 371 -21.03 5.88 -8.15
CA LEU A 371 -19.81 5.45 -7.46
C LEU A 371 -18.54 5.99 -8.15
N ALA A 372 -18.56 6.10 -9.48
CA ALA A 372 -17.45 6.67 -10.25
C ALA A 372 -17.13 8.13 -9.92
N ALA A 373 -18.07 8.85 -9.31
CA ALA A 373 -17.90 10.25 -8.85
C ALA A 373 -17.50 10.32 -7.35
N THR A 374 -17.26 9.19 -6.70
CA THR A 374 -16.87 9.11 -5.28
C THR A 374 -15.50 8.47 -5.11
N ASP A 375 -14.80 8.80 -4.05
CA ASP A 375 -13.46 8.30 -3.77
C ASP A 375 -13.48 7.10 -2.80
N GLY A 376 -14.64 6.83 -2.18
CA GLY A 376 -14.80 5.80 -1.17
C GLY A 376 -16.08 6.03 -0.37
N PHE A 377 -16.11 5.50 0.84
CA PHE A 377 -17.20 5.74 1.78
C PHE A 377 -16.68 6.06 3.18
N VAL A 378 -17.52 6.74 3.96
CA VAL A 378 -17.29 6.93 5.40
C VAL A 378 -18.17 5.96 6.19
N GLU A 379 -17.63 5.50 7.33
CA GLU A 379 -18.33 4.64 8.28
C GLU A 379 -18.98 5.51 9.37
N LEU A 380 -20.31 5.53 9.41
CA LEU A 380 -21.10 6.23 10.43
C LEU A 380 -21.64 5.21 11.43
N ALA A 381 -21.33 5.40 12.70
CA ALA A 381 -21.83 4.56 13.78
C ALA A 381 -23.37 4.58 13.88
N PRO A 382 -24.00 3.50 14.36
CA PRO A 382 -25.43 3.47 14.66
C PRO A 382 -25.85 4.67 15.50
N GLY A 383 -27.06 5.18 15.26
CA GLY A 383 -27.58 6.30 16.01
C GLY A 383 -28.80 6.93 15.35
N GLU A 384 -29.55 7.71 16.12
CA GLU A 384 -30.69 8.47 15.61
C GLU A 384 -30.26 9.83 15.07
N GLY A 385 -31.07 10.42 14.21
CA GLY A 385 -30.88 11.75 13.67
C GLY A 385 -29.73 11.87 12.66
N LEU A 386 -29.01 13.00 12.73
CA LEU A 386 -27.97 13.37 11.79
C LEU A 386 -26.61 13.38 12.48
N ALA A 387 -25.57 12.91 11.80
CA ALA A 387 -24.19 13.26 12.10
C ALA A 387 -23.94 14.69 11.61
N PRO A 388 -23.52 15.64 12.48
CA PRO A 388 -23.30 17.02 12.09
C PRO A 388 -22.19 17.18 11.06
N ALA A 389 -22.23 18.24 10.26
CA ALA A 389 -21.05 18.69 9.52
C ALA A 389 -19.88 18.94 10.49
N GLY A 390 -18.65 18.67 10.06
CA GLY A 390 -17.46 18.74 10.89
C GLY A 390 -17.21 17.51 11.75
N SER A 391 -18.17 16.55 11.87
CA SER A 391 -17.94 15.29 12.59
C SER A 391 -16.86 14.47 11.92
N HIS A 392 -16.00 13.81 12.73
CA HIS A 392 -15.01 12.87 12.24
C HIS A 392 -15.64 11.52 11.88
N ALA A 393 -15.18 10.93 10.77
CA ALA A 393 -15.57 9.60 10.34
C ALA A 393 -14.36 8.86 9.73
N VAL A 394 -14.34 7.53 9.85
CA VAL A 394 -13.31 6.70 9.21
C VAL A 394 -13.64 6.59 7.72
N PHE A 395 -12.67 6.90 6.88
CA PHE A 395 -12.78 6.80 5.43
C PHE A 395 -12.14 5.49 4.92
N HIS A 396 -12.83 4.87 3.98
CA HIS A 396 -12.39 3.69 3.26
C HIS A 396 -12.43 3.99 1.76
N GLY A 397 -11.25 4.09 1.11
CA GLY A 397 -11.11 4.34 -0.33
C GLY A 397 -11.48 3.11 -1.18
N TRP A 398 -12.00 3.36 -2.39
CA TRP A 398 -12.29 2.30 -3.38
C TRP A 398 -11.05 1.58 -3.88
#